data_6a3c7692a6e064990b8ccfe2edfdaef8
#
_entry.id   6a3c7692a6e064990b8ccfe2edfdaef8
#
_cell.length_a   1.000
_cell.length_b   1.000
_cell.length_c   1.000
_cell.angle_alpha   90.00
_cell.angle_beta   90.00
_cell.angle_gamma   90.00
#
_symmetry.space_group_name_H-M   'P 1'
#
loop_
_entity.id
_entity.type
_entity.pdbx_description
1 polymer ?
#
loop_
_entity_poly.entity_id
_entity_poly.type
_entity_poly.pdbx_seq_one_letter_code
_entity_poly.pdbx_strand_id
1 'polypeptide(L)'
;TLKIYKGTIEMGWEIEMEENKNKKIMEILLMVSISTVLMILGIYYLPLITFLYPIPFVVLGVKYSNKLNIISMIVSVVVIGLFTDKFSGIFILLAFLPLSIALNYAIKERKKPIEIIAISTLVLMVSFFIILSITGDMTGISIVEQLEEFFSEILNVQIELLKESGI
;
A
#
# COMPACT_ATOMS: atom_id res chain seq x y z
N THR A 1 19.84 -42.29 -29.81
CA THR A 1 19.09 -42.44 -28.53
C THR A 1 19.43 -41.28 -27.52
N LEU A 2 20.69 -40.92 -27.32
CA LEU A 2 21.13 -39.86 -26.41
C LEU A 2 20.63 -38.46 -26.79
N LYS A 3 20.52 -38.14 -28.10
CA LYS A 3 20.09 -36.83 -28.59
C LYS A 3 18.57 -36.59 -28.38
N ILE A 4 17.76 -37.64 -28.44
CA ILE A 4 16.32 -37.60 -28.20
C ILE A 4 16.07 -37.38 -26.69
N TYR A 5 16.84 -38.06 -25.83
CA TYR A 5 16.70 -37.96 -24.37
C TYR A 5 17.07 -36.55 -23.86
N LYS A 6 18.09 -35.90 -24.45
CA LYS A 6 18.51 -34.55 -24.10
C LYS A 6 17.45 -33.52 -24.49
N GLY A 7 16.83 -33.66 -25.70
CA GLY A 7 15.77 -32.78 -26.15
C GLY A 7 14.49 -32.87 -25.29
N THR A 8 14.16 -34.07 -24.80
CA THR A 8 12.98 -34.26 -23.92
C THR A 8 13.18 -33.63 -22.54
N ILE A 9 14.42 -33.69 -22.01
CA ILE A 9 14.77 -33.06 -20.75
C ILE A 9 14.75 -31.53 -20.89
N GLU A 10 15.37 -30.95 -21.93
CA GLU A 10 15.37 -29.50 -22.17
C GLU A 10 13.93 -28.97 -22.33
N MET A 11 13.09 -29.66 -23.09
CA MET A 11 11.68 -29.30 -23.27
C MET A 11 10.87 -29.41 -21.94
N GLY A 12 11.17 -30.41 -21.10
CA GLY A 12 10.56 -30.52 -19.77
C GLY A 12 10.92 -29.33 -18.86
N TRP A 13 12.18 -28.92 -18.83
CA TRP A 13 12.63 -27.75 -18.06
C TRP A 13 12.04 -26.43 -18.58
N GLU A 14 11.89 -26.25 -19.88
CA GLU A 14 11.26 -25.06 -20.46
C GLU A 14 9.78 -24.98 -20.09
N ILE A 15 9.03 -26.08 -20.15
CA ILE A 15 7.62 -26.15 -19.76
C ILE A 15 7.46 -25.84 -18.26
N GLU A 16 8.29 -26.41 -17.40
CA GLU A 16 8.24 -26.19 -15.96
C GLU A 16 8.61 -24.73 -15.58
N MET A 17 9.57 -24.14 -16.27
CA MET A 17 9.94 -22.72 -16.08
C MET A 17 8.82 -21.78 -16.57
N GLU A 18 8.14 -22.10 -17.66
CA GLU A 18 7.04 -21.31 -18.20
C GLU A 18 5.79 -21.41 -17.31
N GLU A 19 5.47 -22.60 -16.80
CA GLU A 19 4.39 -22.80 -15.85
C GLU A 19 4.60 -22.01 -14.56
N ASN A 20 5.82 -22.04 -14.03
CA ASN A 20 6.19 -21.31 -12.81
C ASN A 20 6.13 -19.79 -13.03
N LYS A 21 6.53 -19.30 -14.20
CA LYS A 21 6.43 -17.89 -14.58
C LYS A 21 4.97 -17.44 -14.72
N ASN A 22 4.12 -18.24 -15.34
CA ASN A 22 2.70 -17.93 -15.53
C ASN A 22 1.97 -17.91 -14.17
N LYS A 23 2.25 -18.86 -13.30
CA LYS A 23 1.73 -18.90 -11.93
C LYS A 23 2.12 -17.66 -11.12
N LYS A 24 3.36 -17.23 -11.22
CA LYS A 24 3.86 -16.00 -10.58
C LYS A 24 3.15 -14.75 -11.10
N ILE A 25 2.97 -14.62 -12.41
CA ILE A 25 2.28 -13.48 -13.02
C ILE A 25 0.83 -13.43 -12.54
N MET A 26 0.13 -14.58 -12.54
CA MET A 26 -1.25 -14.68 -12.09
C MET A 26 -1.40 -14.31 -10.62
N GLU A 27 -0.47 -14.71 -9.76
CA GLU A 27 -0.46 -14.32 -8.34
C GLU A 27 -0.26 -12.81 -8.16
N ILE A 28 0.65 -12.20 -8.92
CA ILE A 28 0.87 -10.75 -8.90
C ILE A 28 -0.40 -10.01 -9.33
N LEU A 29 -1.03 -10.41 -10.42
CA LEU A 29 -2.28 -9.81 -10.92
C LEU A 29 -3.39 -9.92 -9.89
N LEU A 30 -3.55 -11.07 -9.25
CA LEU A 30 -4.54 -11.30 -8.21
C LEU A 30 -4.30 -10.37 -7.00
N MET A 31 -3.06 -10.26 -6.53
CA MET A 31 -2.72 -9.40 -5.40
C MET A 31 -2.94 -7.92 -5.71
N VAL A 32 -2.56 -7.47 -6.93
CA VAL A 32 -2.82 -6.09 -7.40
C VAL A 32 -4.32 -5.83 -7.47
N SER A 33 -5.11 -6.76 -8.00
CA SER A 33 -6.57 -6.63 -8.11
C SER A 33 -7.23 -6.54 -6.73
N ILE A 34 -6.87 -7.41 -5.81
CA ILE A 34 -7.39 -7.39 -4.43
C ILE A 34 -7.07 -6.06 -3.76
N SER A 35 -5.81 -5.60 -3.84
CA SER A 35 -5.40 -4.33 -3.23
C SER A 35 -6.16 -3.15 -3.82
N THR A 36 -6.30 -3.12 -5.15
CA THR A 36 -7.03 -2.04 -5.85
C THR A 36 -8.49 -1.99 -5.39
N VAL A 37 -9.17 -3.15 -5.31
CA VAL A 37 -10.54 -3.24 -4.83
C VAL A 37 -10.65 -2.81 -3.37
N LEU A 38 -9.75 -3.27 -2.49
CA LEU A 38 -9.72 -2.85 -1.08
C LEU A 38 -9.57 -1.33 -0.94
N MET A 39 -8.70 -0.72 -1.76
CA MET A 39 -8.49 0.72 -1.71
C MET A 39 -9.73 1.49 -2.18
N ILE A 40 -10.34 1.08 -3.28
CA ILE A 40 -11.57 1.70 -3.80
C ILE A 40 -12.70 1.57 -2.76
N LEU A 41 -12.88 0.39 -2.16
CA LEU A 41 -13.85 0.19 -1.09
C LEU A 41 -13.54 1.06 0.13
N GLY A 42 -12.27 1.22 0.47
CA GLY A 42 -11.82 2.07 1.56
C GLY A 42 -12.16 3.55 1.33
N ILE A 43 -11.92 4.06 0.12
CA ILE A 43 -12.19 5.46 -0.23
C ILE A 43 -13.69 5.77 -0.17
N TYR A 44 -14.55 4.88 -0.70
CA TYR A 44 -15.97 5.18 -0.88
C TYR A 44 -16.88 4.70 0.24
N TYR A 45 -16.49 3.65 0.99
CA TYR A 45 -17.39 3.00 1.96
C TYR A 45 -16.83 2.94 3.37
N LEU A 46 -15.62 2.45 3.57
CA LEU A 46 -15.05 2.14 4.89
C LEU A 46 -13.58 2.55 4.97
N PRO A 47 -13.26 3.78 5.41
CA PRO A 47 -11.88 4.30 5.45
C PRO A 47 -10.87 3.39 6.16
N LEU A 48 -11.30 2.63 7.16
CA LEU A 48 -10.42 1.68 7.87
C LEU A 48 -9.87 0.57 6.97
N ILE A 49 -10.57 0.21 5.89
CA ILE A 49 -10.12 -0.81 4.93
C ILE A 49 -8.86 -0.35 4.18
N THR A 50 -8.65 0.96 4.03
CA THR A 50 -7.47 1.50 3.34
C THR A 50 -6.16 1.04 3.99
N PHE A 51 -6.15 0.79 5.30
CA PHE A 51 -4.97 0.28 6.00
C PHE A 51 -4.59 -1.16 5.59
N LEU A 52 -5.50 -1.92 5.01
CA LEU A 52 -5.22 -3.25 4.47
C LEU A 52 -4.56 -3.21 3.09
N TYR A 53 -4.62 -2.06 2.41
CA TYR A 53 -4.09 -1.88 1.05
C TYR A 53 -2.62 -2.30 0.87
N PRO A 54 -1.66 -1.97 1.76
CA PRO A 54 -0.28 -2.35 1.56
C PRO A 54 0.02 -3.84 1.80
N ILE A 55 -0.88 -4.58 2.47
CA ILE A 55 -0.61 -5.98 2.88
C ILE A 55 -0.29 -6.89 1.71
N PRO A 56 -1.09 -6.97 0.61
CA PRO A 56 -0.77 -7.85 -0.51
C PRO A 56 0.57 -7.52 -1.16
N PHE A 57 0.96 -6.24 -1.22
CA PHE A 57 2.26 -5.83 -1.76
C PHE A 57 3.42 -6.24 -0.87
N VAL A 58 3.26 -6.14 0.45
CA VAL A 58 4.25 -6.65 1.41
C VAL A 58 4.44 -8.16 1.22
N VAL A 59 3.36 -8.92 1.05
CA VAL A 59 3.42 -10.37 0.77
C VAL A 59 4.20 -10.64 -0.51
N LEU A 60 3.92 -9.91 -1.62
CA LEU A 60 4.68 -10.03 -2.86
C LEU A 60 6.16 -9.68 -2.67
N GLY A 61 6.45 -8.65 -1.89
CA GLY A 61 7.80 -8.21 -1.61
C GLY A 61 8.59 -9.23 -0.80
N VAL A 62 7.97 -9.83 0.22
CA VAL A 62 8.59 -10.88 1.05
C VAL A 62 8.81 -12.15 0.24
N LYS A 63 7.80 -12.58 -0.52
CA LYS A 63 7.82 -13.84 -1.29
C LYS A 63 8.76 -13.79 -2.50
N TYR A 64 8.79 -12.68 -3.21
CA TYR A 64 9.54 -12.56 -4.47
C TYR A 64 10.68 -11.54 -4.36
N SER A 65 10.35 -10.23 -4.39
CA SER A 65 11.37 -9.17 -4.29
C SER A 65 10.74 -7.79 -4.01
N ASN A 66 11.56 -6.89 -3.43
CA ASN A 66 11.17 -5.50 -3.23
C ASN A 66 10.83 -4.78 -4.54
N LYS A 67 11.50 -5.13 -5.65
CA LYS A 67 11.21 -4.55 -6.97
C LYS A 67 9.78 -4.87 -7.40
N LEU A 68 9.32 -6.11 -7.22
CA LEU A 68 7.95 -6.51 -7.55
C LEU A 68 6.92 -5.84 -6.63
N ASN A 69 7.20 -5.68 -5.35
CA ASN A 69 6.37 -4.91 -4.43
C ASN A 69 6.13 -3.48 -4.97
N ILE A 70 7.22 -2.76 -5.28
CA ILE A 70 7.17 -1.38 -5.76
C ILE A 70 6.41 -1.28 -7.10
N ILE A 71 6.76 -2.12 -8.07
CA ILE A 71 6.13 -2.10 -9.40
C ILE A 71 4.64 -2.41 -9.30
N SER A 72 4.27 -3.44 -8.54
CA SER A 72 2.87 -3.82 -8.36
C SER A 72 2.05 -2.72 -7.67
N MET A 73 2.63 -2.03 -6.70
CA MET A 73 1.98 -0.90 -6.04
C MET A 73 1.79 0.27 -7.00
N ILE A 74 2.80 0.61 -7.81
CA ILE A 74 2.69 1.68 -8.82
C ILE A 74 1.56 1.34 -9.82
N VAL A 75 1.49 0.10 -10.30
CA VAL A 75 0.43 -0.34 -11.22
C VAL A 75 -0.94 -0.18 -10.56
N SER A 76 -1.09 -0.62 -9.30
CA SER A 76 -2.35 -0.46 -8.56
C SER A 76 -2.74 1.00 -8.40
N VAL A 77 -1.80 1.87 -8.04
CA VAL A 77 -2.04 3.33 -7.88
C VAL A 77 -2.47 3.98 -9.20
N VAL A 78 -1.86 3.59 -10.32
CA VAL A 78 -2.29 4.08 -11.65
C VAL A 78 -3.73 3.68 -11.93
N VAL A 79 -4.09 2.43 -11.65
CA VAL A 79 -5.48 1.97 -11.82
C VAL A 79 -6.43 2.73 -10.89
N ILE A 80 -6.09 2.91 -9.62
CA ILE A 80 -6.91 3.68 -8.66
C ILE A 80 -7.09 5.12 -9.16
N GLY A 81 -6.02 5.78 -9.59
CA GLY A 81 -6.07 7.14 -10.11
C GLY A 81 -6.93 7.33 -11.36
N LEU A 82 -7.19 6.24 -12.12
CA LEU A 82 -8.15 6.27 -13.24
C LEU A 82 -9.61 6.23 -12.77
N PHE A 83 -9.88 5.63 -11.61
CA PHE A 83 -11.22 5.52 -11.03
C PHE A 83 -11.57 6.64 -10.04
N THR A 84 -10.58 7.29 -9.47
CA THR A 84 -10.76 8.40 -8.50
C THR A 84 -10.33 9.71 -9.15
N ASP A 85 -9.16 10.18 -8.77
CA ASP A 85 -8.49 11.33 -9.37
C ASP A 85 -6.96 11.14 -9.31
N LYS A 86 -6.24 11.88 -10.15
CA LYS A 86 -4.78 11.74 -10.27
C LYS A 86 -4.03 12.11 -8.99
N PHE A 87 -4.54 13.06 -8.22
CA PHE A 87 -3.91 13.52 -6.99
C PHE A 87 -4.05 12.47 -5.88
N SER A 88 -5.24 11.85 -5.74
CA SER A 88 -5.46 10.75 -4.81
C SER A 88 -4.48 9.60 -5.01
N GLY A 89 -4.18 9.24 -6.26
CA GLY A 89 -3.16 8.24 -6.57
C GLY A 89 -1.78 8.59 -6.02
N ILE A 90 -1.34 9.85 -6.19
CA ILE A 90 -0.04 10.32 -5.69
C ILE A 90 0.00 10.25 -4.15
N PHE A 91 -1.05 10.70 -3.47
CA PHE A 91 -1.12 10.64 -2.00
C PHE A 91 -1.12 9.20 -1.47
N ILE A 92 -1.84 8.30 -2.12
CA ILE A 92 -1.81 6.87 -1.80
C ILE A 92 -0.40 6.31 -1.92
N LEU A 93 0.31 6.64 -2.99
CA LEU A 93 1.68 6.20 -3.22
C LEU A 93 2.61 6.73 -2.12
N LEU A 94 2.54 8.03 -1.81
CA LEU A 94 3.35 8.66 -0.78
C LEU A 94 3.09 8.09 0.62
N ALA A 95 1.84 7.75 0.93
CA ALA A 95 1.49 7.18 2.23
C ALA A 95 1.95 5.72 2.38
N PHE A 96 1.64 4.88 1.39
CA PHE A 96 1.73 3.44 1.54
C PHE A 96 2.98 2.79 0.93
N LEU A 97 3.66 3.43 -0.03
CA LEU A 97 4.87 2.87 -0.61
C LEU A 97 6.03 2.82 0.41
N PRO A 98 6.35 3.89 1.17
CA PRO A 98 7.36 3.82 2.21
C PRO A 98 7.01 2.79 3.29
N LEU A 99 5.74 2.75 3.69
CA LEU A 99 5.24 1.77 4.66
C LEU A 99 5.43 0.33 4.17
N SER A 100 5.05 0.04 2.93
CA SER A 100 5.18 -1.29 2.35
C SER A 100 6.64 -1.74 2.25
N ILE A 101 7.55 -0.84 1.90
CA ILE A 101 8.99 -1.12 1.86
C ILE A 101 9.54 -1.38 3.27
N ALA A 102 9.16 -0.56 4.25
CA ALA A 102 9.59 -0.68 5.63
C ALA A 102 9.10 -1.99 6.28
N LEU A 103 7.83 -2.35 6.06
CA LEU A 103 7.26 -3.62 6.52
C LEU A 103 7.97 -4.81 5.88
N ASN A 104 8.21 -4.75 4.56
CA ASN A 104 8.91 -5.80 3.85
C ASN A 104 10.33 -6.01 4.40
N TYR A 105 11.06 -4.92 4.63
CA TYR A 105 12.38 -4.97 5.26
C TYR A 105 12.31 -5.57 6.67
N ALA A 106 11.42 -5.08 7.51
CA ALA A 106 11.28 -5.53 8.89
C ALA A 106 10.92 -7.02 9.00
N ILE A 107 10.05 -7.53 8.11
CA ILE A 107 9.66 -8.94 8.05
C ILE A 107 10.83 -9.81 7.56
N LYS A 108 11.55 -9.38 6.52
CA LYS A 108 12.71 -10.11 5.99
C LYS A 108 13.84 -10.23 7.03
N GLU A 109 14.06 -9.17 7.80
CA GLU A 109 15.04 -9.15 8.90
C GLU A 109 14.54 -9.86 10.16
N ARG A 110 13.36 -10.48 10.12
CA ARG A 110 12.76 -11.19 11.26
C ARG A 110 12.70 -10.37 12.54
N LYS A 111 12.40 -9.07 12.41
CA LYS A 111 12.25 -8.15 13.53
C LYS A 111 11.15 -8.61 14.48
N LYS A 112 11.27 -8.26 15.76
CA LYS A 112 10.22 -8.55 16.74
C LYS A 112 8.94 -7.78 16.42
N PRO A 113 7.75 -8.31 16.76
CA PRO A 113 6.48 -7.63 16.46
C PRO A 113 6.42 -6.18 16.93
N ILE A 114 6.95 -5.89 18.11
CA ILE A 114 7.00 -4.52 18.65
C ILE A 114 7.89 -3.58 17.81
N GLU A 115 9.00 -4.08 17.28
CA GLU A 115 9.88 -3.33 16.39
C GLU A 115 9.20 -3.05 15.05
N ILE A 116 8.44 -4.02 14.52
CA ILE A 116 7.66 -3.86 13.28
C ILE A 116 6.62 -2.76 13.46
N ILE A 117 5.88 -2.78 14.58
CA ILE A 117 4.89 -1.74 14.90
C ILE A 117 5.57 -0.39 15.03
N ALA A 118 6.67 -0.28 15.76
CA ALA A 118 7.39 0.97 15.95
C ALA A 118 7.90 1.55 14.61
N ILE A 119 8.52 0.74 13.76
CA ILE A 119 9.01 1.14 12.44
C ILE A 119 7.83 1.60 11.57
N SER A 120 6.74 0.83 11.53
CA SER A 120 5.57 1.15 10.71
C SER A 120 4.91 2.46 11.14
N THR A 121 4.77 2.68 12.45
CA THR A 121 4.20 3.92 13.00
C THR A 121 5.08 5.11 12.66
N LEU A 122 6.39 5.00 12.82
CA LEU A 122 7.34 6.07 12.50
C LEU A 122 7.29 6.41 11.00
N VAL A 123 7.30 5.41 10.14
CA VAL A 123 7.23 5.61 8.68
C VAL A 123 5.90 6.25 8.27
N LEU A 124 4.78 5.81 8.83
CA LEU A 124 3.47 6.43 8.59
C LEU A 124 3.44 7.89 9.04
N MET A 125 4.00 8.18 10.21
CA MET A 125 4.07 9.55 10.74
C MET A 125 4.88 10.47 9.81
N VAL A 126 6.05 10.01 9.35
CA VAL A 126 6.88 10.76 8.38
C VAL A 126 6.14 10.94 7.06
N SER A 127 5.51 9.90 6.53
CA SER A 127 4.72 9.98 5.29
C SER A 127 3.57 10.98 5.43
N PHE A 128 2.89 10.99 6.57
CA PHE A 128 1.81 11.93 6.85
C PHE A 128 2.29 13.39 6.86
N PHE A 129 3.43 13.67 7.52
CA PHE A 129 4.03 15.01 7.49
C PHE A 129 4.43 15.47 6.09
N ILE A 130 4.96 14.55 5.26
CA ILE A 130 5.28 14.85 3.86
C ILE A 130 4.01 15.21 3.09
N ILE A 131 2.94 14.44 3.26
CA ILE A 131 1.65 14.70 2.60
C ILE A 131 1.09 16.06 3.02
N LEU A 132 1.07 16.35 4.33
CA LEU A 132 0.61 17.64 4.84
C LEU A 132 1.44 18.80 4.28
N SER A 133 2.77 18.66 4.20
CA SER A 133 3.65 19.68 3.63
C SER A 133 3.32 19.97 2.16
N ILE A 134 3.16 18.92 1.35
CA ILE A 134 2.82 19.05 -0.06
C ILE A 134 1.42 19.67 -0.23
N THR A 135 0.46 19.24 0.60
CA THR A 135 -0.90 19.80 0.56
C THR A 135 -0.89 21.28 0.96
N GLY A 136 -0.12 21.64 1.99
CA GLY A 136 0.07 23.03 2.42
C GLY A 136 0.63 23.92 1.31
N ASP A 137 1.68 23.45 0.63
CA ASP A 137 2.27 24.19 -0.51
C ASP A 137 1.30 24.34 -1.68
N MET A 138 0.44 23.35 -1.93
CA MET A 138 -0.56 23.40 -3.01
C MET A 138 -1.76 24.29 -2.68
N THR A 139 -2.20 24.32 -1.44
CA THR A 139 -3.39 25.07 -0.99
C THR A 139 -3.05 26.47 -0.48
N GLY A 140 -1.78 26.75 -0.20
CA GLY A 140 -1.34 27.98 0.47
C GLY A 140 -1.68 28.04 1.96
N ILE A 141 -2.19 26.94 2.53
CA ILE A 141 -2.54 26.81 3.95
C ILE A 141 -1.36 26.15 4.69
N SER A 142 -0.91 26.76 5.77
CA SER A 142 0.20 26.20 6.56
C SER A 142 -0.18 24.87 7.23
N ILE A 143 0.82 24.02 7.50
CA ILE A 143 0.61 22.77 8.24
C ILE A 143 -0.06 23.03 9.60
N VAL A 144 0.33 24.14 10.24
CA VAL A 144 -0.21 24.53 11.56
C VAL A 144 -1.70 24.86 11.44
N GLU A 145 -2.10 25.64 10.42
CA GLU A 145 -3.51 25.98 10.17
C GLU A 145 -4.34 24.71 9.84
N GLN A 146 -3.83 23.80 9.04
CA GLN A 146 -4.50 22.51 8.77
C GLN A 146 -4.70 21.68 10.03
N LEU A 147 -3.71 21.61 10.90
CA LEU A 147 -3.83 20.92 12.19
C LEU A 147 -4.82 21.62 13.13
N GLU A 148 -4.80 22.95 13.19
CA GLU A 148 -5.73 23.73 13.99
C GLU A 148 -7.19 23.53 13.52
N GLU A 149 -7.43 23.56 12.21
CA GLU A 149 -8.74 23.27 11.63
C GLU A 149 -9.22 21.85 11.97
N PHE A 150 -8.35 20.85 11.79
CA PHE A 150 -8.64 19.45 12.13
C PHE A 150 -8.97 19.27 13.61
N PHE A 151 -8.19 19.85 14.53
CA PHE A 151 -8.46 19.76 15.96
C PHE A 151 -9.74 20.51 16.35
N SER A 152 -10.00 21.66 15.73
CA SER A 152 -11.20 22.44 15.96
C SER A 152 -12.45 21.66 15.52
N GLU A 153 -12.40 20.98 14.38
CA GLU A 153 -13.50 20.13 13.90
C GLU A 153 -13.79 18.97 14.87
N ILE A 154 -12.73 18.26 15.32
CA ILE A 154 -12.88 17.19 16.31
C ILE A 154 -13.49 17.71 17.62
N LEU A 155 -13.02 18.84 18.11
CA LEU A 155 -13.54 19.43 19.34
C LEU A 155 -15.02 19.84 19.19
N ASN A 156 -15.39 20.44 18.07
CA ASN A 156 -16.76 20.82 17.79
C ASN A 156 -17.69 19.62 17.76
N VAL A 157 -17.30 18.53 17.08
CA VAL A 157 -18.07 17.28 17.07
C VAL A 157 -18.22 16.70 18.49
N GLN A 158 -17.16 16.72 19.30
CA GLN A 158 -17.22 16.26 20.68
C GLN A 158 -18.15 17.12 21.54
N ILE A 159 -18.10 18.45 21.41
CA ILE A 159 -18.98 19.37 22.12
C ILE A 159 -20.45 19.14 21.71
N GLU A 160 -20.71 18.90 20.44
CA GLU A 160 -22.06 18.63 19.93
C GLU A 160 -22.62 17.32 20.49
N LEU A 161 -21.82 16.25 20.50
CA LEU A 161 -22.16 14.98 21.11
C LEU A 161 -22.43 15.08 22.63
N LEU A 162 -21.64 15.88 23.35
CA LEU A 162 -21.85 16.14 24.79
C LEU A 162 -23.16 16.89 25.04
N LYS A 163 -23.46 17.90 24.22
CA LYS A 163 -24.72 18.64 24.31
C LYS A 163 -25.95 17.76 24.02
N GLU A 164 -25.85 16.87 23.03
CA GLU A 164 -26.91 15.91 22.71
C GLU A 164 -27.09 14.86 23.82
N SER A 165 -26.03 14.49 24.52
CA SER A 165 -26.06 13.56 25.64
C SER A 165 -26.56 14.18 26.96
N GLY A 166 -26.84 15.49 26.99
CA GLY A 166 -27.39 16.19 28.15
C GLY A 166 -26.40 16.46 29.28
N ILE A 167 -25.10 16.50 28.95
CA ILE A 167 -24.00 16.83 29.87
C ILE A 167 -23.51 18.26 29.62
#